data_8f0249a8b01a2396ecf2c79db5b071cd
#
_entry.id   8f0249a8b01a2396ecf2c79db5b071cd
#
_cell.length_a   1.000
_cell.length_b   1.000
_cell.length_c   1.000
_cell.angle_alpha   90.00
_cell.angle_beta   90.00
_cell.angle_gamma   90.00
#
_symmetry.space_group_name_H-M   'P 1'
#
loop_
_entity.id
_entity.type
_entity.pdbx_description
1 polymer ?
#
loop_
_entity_poly.entity_id
_entity_poly.type
_entity_poly.pdbx_seq_one_letter_code
_entity_poly.pdbx_strand_id
1 'polypeptide(L)' 'MDTRTPASPAPPSRRVESTTLFVGARELVIVHRGQEYRLRITKSDKLILTK' A
#
# COMPACT_ATOMS: atom_id res chain seq x y z
N MET A 1 2.92 16.38 -3.06
CA MET A 1 2.33 16.25 -2.99
C MET A 1 1.82 16.33 -2.86
N ASP A 2 1.61 16.45 -2.81
CA ASP A 2 0.91 16.52 -2.65
C ASP A 2 0.23 16.69 -2.40
N THR A 3 0.15 16.90 -2.23
CA THR A 3 -0.56 17.12 -1.96
C THR A 3 -1.36 17.20 -2.12
N ARG A 4 -1.92 17.17 -2.22
CA ARG A 4 -2.73 17.30 -2.45
C ARG A 4 -3.65 17.52 -2.14
N THR A 5 -4.15 17.82 -2.17
CA THR A 5 -5.06 18.11 -1.79
C THR A 5 -6.02 17.79 -2.03
N PRO A 6 -6.59 17.46 -1.85
CA PRO A 6 -7.56 17.03 -2.15
C PRO A 6 -8.62 17.51 -2.06
N ALA A 7 -8.82 18.01 -2.20
CA ALA A 7 -9.78 18.52 -2.06
C ALA A 7 -10.74 18.13 -2.76
N SER A 8 -10.62 17.91 -3.41
CA SER A 8 -11.48 17.72 -4.18
C SER A 8 -12.12 16.64 -3.92
N PRO A 9 -13.08 16.55 -4.28
CA PRO A 9 -13.75 15.48 -4.21
C PRO A 9 -13.31 14.62 -5.16
N ALA A 10 -12.22 14.67 -5.39
CA ALA A 10 -11.73 13.78 -6.14
C ALA A 10 -12.28 12.54 -5.75
N PRO A 11 -12.31 11.59 -6.50
CA PRO A 11 -12.73 10.36 -6.12
C PRO A 11 -11.86 9.99 -5.04
N PRO A 12 -12.35 9.45 -4.07
CA PRO A 12 -11.56 9.08 -2.99
C PRO A 12 -10.59 8.07 -3.43
N SER A 13 -9.52 8.01 -2.79
CA SER A 13 -8.60 6.99 -3.04
C SER A 13 -9.26 5.67 -2.81
N ARG A 14 -8.92 4.70 -3.56
CA ARG A 14 -9.46 3.38 -3.36
C ARG A 14 -8.88 2.82 -2.10
N ARG A 15 -9.73 2.13 -1.36
CA ARG A 15 -9.32 1.55 -0.11
C ARG A 15 -9.20 0.06 -0.29
N VAL A 16 -8.15 -0.51 0.28
CA VAL A 16 -7.92 -1.93 0.21
C VAL A 16 -7.61 -2.42 1.59
N GLU A 17 -8.30 -3.47 2.01
CA GLU A 17 -8.02 -4.07 3.30
C GLU A 17 -6.75 -4.89 3.17
N SER A 18 -5.86 -4.76 4.14
CA SER A 18 -4.62 -5.50 4.08
C SER A 18 -4.86 -7.01 4.11
N THR A 19 -5.87 -7.44 4.81
CA THR A 19 -6.15 -8.87 4.85
C THR A 19 -6.48 -9.41 3.48
N THR A 20 -7.16 -8.62 2.66
CA THR A 20 -7.46 -9.02 1.31
C THR A 20 -6.21 -9.00 0.45
N LEU A 21 -5.38 -7.99 0.69
CA LEU A 21 -4.20 -7.80 -0.13
C LEU A 21 -3.17 -8.89 0.14
N PHE A 22 -2.95 -9.22 1.41
CA PHE A 22 -1.90 -10.18 1.76
C PHE A 22 -2.37 -11.62 1.72
N VAL A 23 -3.65 -11.85 1.87
CA VAL A 23 -4.23 -13.19 1.75
C VAL A 23 -3.46 -14.20 2.58
N GLY A 24 -3.26 -13.88 3.83
CA GLY A 24 -2.59 -14.81 4.73
C GLY A 24 -1.08 -14.73 4.72
N ALA A 25 -0.50 -13.96 3.83
CA ALA A 25 0.93 -13.78 3.82
C ALA A 25 1.28 -12.56 4.64
N ARG A 26 2.54 -12.38 4.93
CA ARG A 26 2.98 -11.20 5.68
C ARG A 26 3.80 -10.27 4.81
N GLU A 27 4.00 -10.62 3.58
CA GLU A 27 4.80 -9.83 2.68
C GLU A 27 4.29 -10.02 1.26
N LEU A 28 4.34 -8.98 0.47
CA LEU A 28 4.01 -9.11 -0.94
C LEU A 28 4.90 -8.16 -1.74
N VAL A 29 5.00 -8.42 -3.02
CA VAL A 29 5.80 -7.59 -3.90
C VAL A 29 4.85 -6.81 -4.79
N ILE A 30 5.09 -5.52 -4.89
CA ILE A 30 4.32 -4.66 -5.76
C ILE A 30 5.23 -4.28 -6.92
N VAL A 31 4.78 -4.54 -8.12
CA VAL A 31 5.54 -4.15 -9.29
C VAL A 31 4.99 -2.84 -9.81
N HIS A 32 5.84 -1.84 -9.87
CA HIS A 32 5.44 -0.51 -10.32
C HIS A 32 6.45 -0.04 -11.35
N ARG A 33 5.99 0.08 -12.58
CA ARG A 33 6.83 0.53 -13.69
C ARG A 33 8.09 -0.29 -13.82
N GLY A 34 7.93 -1.58 -13.71
CA GLY A 34 9.06 -2.48 -13.84
C GLY A 34 9.93 -2.59 -12.62
N GLN A 35 9.58 -1.92 -11.54
CA GLN A 35 10.36 -1.99 -10.31
C GLN A 35 9.58 -2.73 -9.25
N GLU A 36 10.28 -3.49 -8.45
CA GLU A 36 9.64 -4.28 -7.42
C GLU A 36 9.83 -3.62 -6.07
N TYR A 37 8.74 -3.52 -5.34
CA TYR A 37 8.74 -2.98 -3.99
C TYR A 37 8.18 -4.04 -3.07
N ARG A 38 8.64 -4.08 -1.85
CA ARG A 38 8.13 -5.05 -0.90
C ARG A 38 7.31 -4.36 0.15
N LEU A 39 6.11 -4.86 0.35
CA LEU A 39 5.21 -4.38 1.38
C LEU A 39 5.14 -5.47 2.42
N ARG A 40 5.36 -5.12 3.68
CA ARG A 40 5.45 -6.11 4.74
C ARG A 40 4.69 -5.66 5.96
N ILE A 41 4.13 -6.62 6.67
CA ILE A 41 3.47 -6.37 7.95
C ILE A 41 4.46 -6.72 9.05
N THR A 42 4.73 -5.78 9.94
CA THR A 42 5.66 -6.01 11.02
C THR A 42 4.96 -6.65 12.21
N LYS A 43 5.76 -7.02 13.21
CA LYS A 43 5.18 -7.59 14.41
C LYS A 43 4.28 -6.62 15.15
N SER A 44 4.50 -5.34 14.96
CA SER A 44 3.65 -4.34 15.58
C SER A 44 2.40 -4.09 14.77
N ASP A 45 2.16 -4.91 13.79
CA ASP A 45 0.98 -4.79 12.95
C ASP A 45 1.00 -3.51 12.14
N LYS A 46 2.15 -3.09 11.74
CA LYS A 46 2.30 -1.91 10.90
C LYS A 46 2.81 -2.30 9.53
N LEU A 47 2.50 -1.49 8.56
CA LEU A 47 2.94 -1.76 7.20
C LEU A 47 4.19 -0.95 6.91
N ILE A 48 5.16 -1.59 6.25
CA ILE A 48 6.33 -0.89 5.75
C ILE A 48 6.51 -1.23 4.29
N LEU A 49 6.97 -0.26 3.55
CA LEU A 49 7.22 -0.43 2.12
C LEU A 49 8.70 -0.20 1.89
N THR A 50 9.35 -1.14 1.25
CA THR A 50 10.77 -0.99 0.94
C THR A 50 10.98 -1.30 -0.52
N LYS A 51 12.14 -0.94 -1.03
CA LYS A 51 12.44 -1.18 -2.42
C LYS A 51 13.56 -2.19 -2.62
#